data_ca922f2aaeb7882b2458a631a6093db2
#
_entry.id   ca922f2aaeb7882b2458a631a6093db2
#
_cell.length_a   1.000
_cell.length_b   1.000
_cell.length_c   1.000
_cell.angle_alpha   90.00
_cell.angle_beta   90.00
_cell.angle_gamma   90.00
#
_symmetry.space_group_name_H-M   'P 1'
#
loop_
_entity.id
_entity.type
_entity.pdbx_description
1 polymer ?
#
loop_
_entity_poly.entity_id
_entity_poly.type
_entity_poly.pdbx_seq_one_letter_code
_entity_poly.pdbx_strand_id
1 'polypeptide(L)'
;MISIDFTHDPSRESWIDSANDPGSDFPIQNLPCAVFHTGDGDQRIGIGIGNQIIDLRYLAEQGLLLDEFVSPCRSDVLNELMALSGPQRIQLRQLLSKLLVRSTDADQVLMKAGLRSQNSVEFCVPCRIQDYTDFYASIFHATNVGSMFRPNSPLLPNYKHIPIGYHGRASSVVISGTEVIRPVGQKAPAEEGGLPTRSPAVLLDYELEVGFFVAQGNELGSTIPIDKAEEHLFGMCLVNDWSARDLQKWEYQPLGPFLAKSFATTVSPWVVTMEALAPFRVAEYHRPEGDPKPLDYLTSDENSSKGGVDIQLKVSLSSQQMREKGLPAEHLSQTRFTNMYWTIAQILTHHASNGCNLQPGDLMASGTVSGPSRDQRGSMLELTWNGDANNPKPGTDRTPLRLPTGEERKFLADGDELILSGFCENS
;
A
#
# COMPACT_ATOMS: atom_id res chain seq x y z
N MET A 1 16.25 13.17 4.84
CA MET A 1 15.84 12.24 3.73
C MET A 1 16.99 11.33 3.29
N ILE A 2 16.63 10.18 2.68
CA ILE A 2 17.58 9.19 2.16
C ILE A 2 18.26 9.76 0.92
N SER A 3 19.62 9.67 0.89
CA SER A 3 20.41 10.15 -0.23
C SER A 3 20.49 9.10 -1.34
N ILE A 4 20.50 9.54 -2.59
CA ILE A 4 20.79 8.70 -3.75
C ILE A 4 22.27 8.30 -3.70
N ASP A 5 22.54 7.00 -3.87
CA ASP A 5 23.88 6.43 -3.90
C ASP A 5 24.09 5.50 -5.11
N PHE A 6 25.20 4.77 -5.16
CA PHE A 6 25.52 3.87 -6.26
C PHE A 6 24.50 2.73 -6.48
N THR A 7 23.67 2.38 -5.49
CA THR A 7 22.64 1.34 -5.63
C THR A 7 21.49 1.77 -6.54
N HIS A 8 21.38 3.07 -6.84
CA HIS A 8 20.37 3.66 -7.71
C HIS A 8 20.88 3.90 -9.15
N ASP A 9 22.16 3.61 -9.41
CA ASP A 9 22.73 3.82 -10.75
C ASP A 9 22.01 2.94 -11.78
N PRO A 10 21.32 3.52 -12.78
CA PRO A 10 20.56 2.78 -13.77
C PRO A 10 21.43 1.88 -14.67
N SER A 11 22.74 2.13 -14.74
CA SER A 11 23.68 1.31 -15.51
C SER A 11 24.11 0.02 -14.81
N ARG A 12 23.73 -0.17 -13.53
CA ARG A 12 24.07 -1.40 -12.81
C ARG A 12 23.23 -2.56 -13.31
N GLU A 13 23.92 -3.63 -13.70
CA GLU A 13 23.31 -4.89 -14.09
C GLU A 13 23.55 -5.98 -13.03
N SER A 14 22.56 -6.83 -12.83
CA SER A 14 22.67 -8.03 -12.02
C SER A 14 23.30 -9.17 -12.82
N TRP A 15 23.95 -10.12 -12.13
CA TRP A 15 24.31 -11.40 -12.72
C TRP A 15 23.07 -12.33 -12.89
N ILE A 16 21.91 -11.94 -12.37
CA ILE A 16 20.63 -12.61 -12.59
C ILE A 16 19.98 -11.94 -13.81
N ASP A 17 20.01 -12.61 -14.95
CA ASP A 17 19.63 -12.03 -16.25
C ASP A 17 18.21 -11.45 -16.25
N SER A 18 17.24 -12.12 -15.63
CA SER A 18 15.85 -11.64 -15.56
C SER A 18 15.67 -10.31 -14.81
N ALA A 19 16.65 -9.90 -14.01
CA ALA A 19 16.63 -8.59 -13.35
C ALA A 19 17.02 -7.43 -14.29
N ASN A 20 17.62 -7.75 -15.43
CA ASN A 20 18.08 -6.76 -16.42
C ASN A 20 17.07 -6.61 -17.58
N ASP A 21 15.98 -7.36 -17.57
CA ASP A 21 14.92 -7.22 -18.56
C ASP A 21 14.22 -5.86 -18.39
N PRO A 22 13.98 -5.09 -19.46
CA PRO A 22 13.34 -3.78 -19.38
C PRO A 22 11.95 -3.79 -18.73
N GLY A 23 11.27 -4.94 -18.72
CA GLY A 23 9.97 -5.14 -18.11
C GLY A 23 10.03 -5.81 -16.72
N SER A 24 11.21 -5.92 -16.11
CA SER A 24 11.36 -6.56 -14.80
C SER A 24 10.76 -5.67 -13.69
N ASP A 25 9.89 -6.24 -12.86
CA ASP A 25 9.39 -5.56 -11.66
C ASP A 25 10.49 -5.39 -10.60
N PHE A 26 11.54 -6.23 -10.66
CA PHE A 26 12.58 -6.28 -9.64
C PHE A 26 14.00 -6.16 -10.23
N PRO A 27 14.34 -5.00 -10.84
CA PRO A 27 15.73 -4.72 -11.21
C PRO A 27 16.59 -4.57 -9.95
N ILE A 28 17.92 -4.63 -10.11
CA ILE A 28 18.88 -4.50 -9.00
C ILE A 28 18.75 -3.17 -8.22
N GLN A 29 18.13 -2.17 -8.81
CA GLN A 29 17.84 -0.88 -8.18
C GLN A 29 16.64 -0.95 -7.23
N ASN A 30 15.74 -1.94 -7.35
CA ASN A 30 14.56 -2.07 -6.47
C ASN A 30 14.90 -2.85 -5.19
N LEU A 31 15.16 -4.14 -5.28
CA LEU A 31 15.46 -5.05 -4.16
C LEU A 31 14.37 -5.04 -3.06
N PRO A 32 13.09 -5.28 -3.38
CA PRO A 32 12.04 -5.28 -2.38
C PRO A 32 12.17 -6.46 -1.43
N CYS A 33 11.69 -6.28 -0.20
CA CYS A 33 11.66 -7.32 0.83
C CYS A 33 10.33 -8.09 0.77
N ALA A 34 10.37 -9.39 1.05
CA ALA A 34 9.18 -10.21 1.27
C ALA A 34 9.45 -11.28 2.33
N VAL A 35 8.39 -11.91 2.82
CA VAL A 35 8.44 -13.13 3.63
C VAL A 35 7.82 -14.27 2.83
N PHE A 36 8.50 -15.40 2.80
CA PHE A 36 8.08 -16.57 2.05
C PHE A 36 8.40 -17.87 2.80
N HIS A 37 7.80 -18.97 2.39
CA HIS A 37 8.20 -20.31 2.79
C HIS A 37 8.25 -21.28 1.58
N THR A 38 9.04 -22.34 1.74
CA THR A 38 9.18 -23.41 0.76
C THR A 38 8.58 -24.67 1.37
N GLY A 39 7.38 -25.03 1.23
CA GLY A 39 6.76 -26.30 1.61
C GLY A 39 7.15 -26.96 2.96
N ASP A 40 8.28 -26.58 3.55
CA ASP A 40 8.81 -27.04 4.84
C ASP A 40 8.19 -26.31 6.05
N GLY A 41 7.42 -25.23 5.80
CA GLY A 41 6.70 -24.45 6.82
C GLY A 41 7.53 -23.35 7.50
N ASP A 42 8.85 -23.30 7.31
CA ASP A 42 9.70 -22.26 7.89
C ASP A 42 9.60 -20.95 7.09
N GLN A 43 9.13 -19.90 7.72
CA GLN A 43 9.11 -18.56 7.13
C GLN A 43 10.52 -17.98 7.05
N ARG A 44 10.83 -17.27 5.98
CA ARG A 44 12.13 -16.67 5.71
C ARG A 44 11.97 -15.32 5.04
N ILE A 45 12.88 -14.42 5.35
CA ILE A 45 12.97 -13.12 4.66
C ILE A 45 13.72 -13.31 3.35
N GLY A 46 13.18 -12.73 2.28
CA GLY A 46 13.82 -12.72 0.98
C GLY A 46 13.83 -11.36 0.32
N ILE A 47 14.75 -11.19 -0.62
CA ILE A 47 14.86 -10.00 -1.47
C ILE A 47 14.51 -10.39 -2.90
N GLY A 48 13.57 -9.66 -3.51
CA GLY A 48 13.16 -9.84 -4.90
C GLY A 48 14.24 -9.32 -5.86
N ILE A 49 14.58 -10.12 -6.86
CA ILE A 49 15.54 -9.80 -7.92
C ILE A 49 15.18 -10.54 -9.21
N GLY A 50 14.76 -9.81 -10.24
CA GLY A 50 14.20 -10.40 -11.44
C GLY A 50 13.02 -11.33 -11.13
N ASN A 51 13.04 -12.55 -11.62
CA ASN A 51 12.04 -13.58 -11.33
C ASN A 51 12.44 -14.50 -10.14
N GLN A 52 13.46 -14.09 -9.38
CA GLN A 52 14.01 -14.83 -8.26
C GLN A 52 13.78 -14.10 -6.94
N ILE A 53 13.90 -14.84 -5.85
CA ILE A 53 14.01 -14.31 -4.48
C ILE A 53 15.27 -14.88 -3.84
N ILE A 54 16.11 -14.03 -3.24
CA ILE A 54 17.29 -14.46 -2.49
C ILE A 54 16.96 -14.60 -1.02
N ASP A 55 17.25 -15.77 -0.44
CA ASP A 55 17.01 -16.10 0.97
C ASP A 55 18.06 -15.43 1.87
N LEU A 56 17.65 -14.47 2.69
CA LEU A 56 18.56 -13.77 3.60
C LEU A 56 19.08 -14.66 4.75
N ARG A 57 18.29 -15.61 5.22
CA ARG A 57 18.74 -16.59 6.22
C ARG A 57 19.89 -17.42 5.68
N TYR A 58 19.76 -17.88 4.43
CA TYR A 58 20.85 -18.59 3.76
C TYR A 58 22.12 -17.72 3.66
N LEU A 59 22.01 -16.45 3.26
CA LEU A 59 23.18 -15.56 3.21
C LEU A 59 23.85 -15.39 4.58
N ALA A 60 23.06 -15.26 5.64
CA ALA A 60 23.56 -15.18 7.01
C ALA A 60 24.32 -16.47 7.43
N GLU A 61 23.80 -17.65 7.07
CA GLU A 61 24.40 -18.95 7.36
C GLU A 61 25.71 -19.20 6.59
N GLN A 62 25.83 -18.61 5.39
CA GLN A 62 27.05 -18.69 4.59
C GLN A 62 28.10 -17.62 4.95
N GLY A 63 27.82 -16.76 5.95
CA GLY A 63 28.75 -15.68 6.36
C GLY A 63 28.90 -14.57 5.32
N LEU A 64 27.90 -14.38 4.45
CA LEU A 64 27.88 -13.33 3.41
C LEU A 64 27.34 -11.99 3.93
N LEU A 65 26.82 -11.95 5.15
CA LEU A 65 26.31 -10.75 5.80
C LEU A 65 27.26 -10.29 6.93
N LEU A 66 27.23 -9.02 7.24
CA LEU A 66 27.93 -8.48 8.41
C LEU A 66 27.22 -8.98 9.68
N ASP A 67 27.99 -9.14 10.78
CA ASP A 67 27.49 -9.71 12.05
C ASP A 67 26.22 -9.03 12.56
N GLU A 68 26.12 -7.71 12.42
CA GLU A 68 24.94 -6.93 12.85
C GLU A 68 23.65 -7.24 12.08
N PHE A 69 23.75 -7.80 10.86
CA PHE A 69 22.61 -8.19 10.04
C PHE A 69 22.22 -9.65 10.19
N VAL A 70 23.04 -10.47 10.82
CA VAL A 70 22.80 -11.93 10.92
C VAL A 70 21.49 -12.21 11.66
N SER A 71 21.27 -11.60 12.84
CA SER A 71 20.04 -11.82 13.61
C SER A 71 18.79 -11.33 12.87
N PRO A 72 18.71 -10.06 12.41
CA PRO A 72 17.53 -9.58 11.68
C PRO A 72 17.20 -10.37 10.41
N CYS A 73 18.23 -10.82 9.67
CA CYS A 73 18.05 -11.58 8.43
C CYS A 73 17.69 -13.07 8.66
N ARG A 74 17.84 -13.58 9.87
CA ARG A 74 17.41 -14.94 10.26
C ARG A 74 16.03 -14.98 10.87
N SER A 75 15.41 -13.84 11.13
CA SER A 75 14.03 -13.74 11.63
C SER A 75 13.03 -14.36 10.64
N ASP A 76 11.90 -14.80 11.16
CA ASP A 76 10.80 -15.36 10.36
C ASP A 76 9.98 -14.28 9.65
N VAL A 77 10.10 -13.02 10.10
CA VAL A 77 9.33 -11.86 9.63
C VAL A 77 10.18 -10.58 9.64
N LEU A 78 9.74 -9.54 8.93
CA LEU A 78 10.52 -8.32 8.71
C LEU A 78 10.69 -7.42 9.94
N ASN A 79 10.00 -7.64 11.08
CA ASN A 79 9.98 -6.68 12.19
C ASN A 79 11.37 -6.32 12.74
N GLU A 80 12.28 -7.29 12.90
CA GLU A 80 13.66 -7.00 13.34
C GLU A 80 14.46 -6.21 12.29
N LEU A 81 14.23 -6.50 11.01
CA LEU A 81 14.86 -5.78 9.91
C LEU A 81 14.29 -4.36 9.80
N MET A 82 13.00 -4.18 10.02
CA MET A 82 12.36 -2.87 10.09
C MET A 82 12.89 -2.02 11.24
N ALA A 83 13.21 -2.64 12.39
CA ALA A 83 13.76 -1.96 13.56
C ALA A 83 15.21 -1.46 13.39
N LEU A 84 15.91 -1.84 12.33
CA LEU A 84 17.25 -1.32 12.03
C LEU A 84 17.20 0.20 11.80
N SER A 85 18.27 0.88 12.22
CA SER A 85 18.43 2.31 11.95
C SER A 85 18.56 2.59 10.44
N GLY A 86 18.23 3.81 10.01
CA GLY A 86 18.37 4.21 8.60
C GLY A 86 19.75 3.92 8.01
N PRO A 87 20.86 4.31 8.70
CA PRO A 87 22.22 3.96 8.24
C PRO A 87 22.45 2.46 8.06
N GLN A 88 21.94 1.61 8.97
CA GLN A 88 22.07 0.16 8.86
C GLN A 88 21.28 -0.38 7.67
N ARG A 89 20.05 0.09 7.44
CA ARG A 89 19.26 -0.30 6.26
C ARG A 89 19.96 0.07 4.95
N ILE A 90 20.54 1.28 4.87
CA ILE A 90 21.34 1.71 3.71
C ILE A 90 22.56 0.79 3.52
N GLN A 91 23.26 0.45 4.59
CA GLN A 91 24.45 -0.43 4.54
C GLN A 91 24.07 -1.84 4.08
N LEU A 92 22.94 -2.41 4.58
CA LEU A 92 22.45 -3.72 4.14
C LEU A 92 22.11 -3.68 2.65
N ARG A 93 21.37 -2.66 2.18
CA ARG A 93 21.04 -2.48 0.77
C ARG A 93 22.31 -2.39 -0.10
N GLN A 94 23.30 -1.64 0.33
CA GLN A 94 24.58 -1.51 -0.37
C GLN A 94 25.35 -2.84 -0.45
N LEU A 95 25.33 -3.63 0.63
CA LEU A 95 25.91 -4.97 0.64
C LEU A 95 25.20 -5.89 -0.33
N LEU A 96 23.88 -5.97 -0.28
CA LEU A 96 23.08 -6.79 -1.19
C LEU A 96 23.28 -6.38 -2.65
N SER A 97 23.29 -5.10 -2.96
CA SER A 97 23.56 -4.59 -4.31
C SER A 97 24.96 -4.97 -4.81
N LYS A 98 25.99 -5.00 -3.94
CA LYS A 98 27.34 -5.46 -4.30
C LYS A 98 27.38 -6.97 -4.58
N LEU A 99 26.69 -7.78 -3.78
CA LEU A 99 26.61 -9.23 -3.96
C LEU A 99 25.82 -9.62 -5.23
N LEU A 100 24.85 -8.79 -5.64
CA LEU A 100 23.96 -9.08 -6.78
C LEU A 100 24.42 -8.45 -8.09
N VAL A 101 25.40 -7.54 -8.07
CA VAL A 101 25.91 -6.92 -9.31
C VAL A 101 26.70 -7.93 -10.17
N ARG A 102 26.62 -7.77 -11.47
CA ARG A 102 27.39 -8.58 -12.42
C ARG A 102 28.91 -8.38 -12.17
N SER A 103 29.55 -9.42 -11.66
CA SER A 103 30.99 -9.47 -11.36
C SER A 103 31.51 -10.89 -11.60
N THR A 104 32.81 -11.11 -11.46
CA THR A 104 33.46 -12.42 -11.62
C THR A 104 33.75 -13.13 -10.29
N ASP A 105 33.12 -12.70 -9.19
CA ASP A 105 33.45 -13.11 -7.85
C ASP A 105 32.96 -14.52 -7.48
N ALA A 106 33.74 -15.19 -6.62
CA ALA A 106 33.45 -16.52 -6.09
C ALA A 106 32.13 -16.58 -5.29
N ASP A 107 31.73 -15.47 -4.71
CA ASP A 107 30.50 -15.36 -3.90
C ASP A 107 29.22 -15.62 -4.73
N GLN A 108 29.24 -15.40 -6.05
CA GLN A 108 28.10 -15.72 -6.91
C GLN A 108 27.75 -17.21 -6.89
N VAL A 109 28.73 -18.10 -6.75
CA VAL A 109 28.49 -19.57 -6.68
C VAL A 109 27.71 -19.89 -5.39
N LEU A 110 28.10 -19.28 -4.27
CA LEU A 110 27.39 -19.43 -2.99
C LEU A 110 26.00 -18.80 -3.06
N MET A 111 25.89 -17.61 -3.63
CA MET A 111 24.62 -16.90 -3.79
C MET A 111 23.57 -17.69 -4.59
N LYS A 112 24.00 -18.41 -5.64
CA LYS A 112 23.09 -19.23 -6.49
C LYS A 112 22.31 -20.28 -5.69
N ALA A 113 22.91 -20.88 -4.67
CA ALA A 113 22.23 -21.86 -3.83
C ALA A 113 21.17 -21.24 -2.90
N GLY A 114 21.26 -19.94 -2.63
CA GLY A 114 20.26 -19.15 -1.88
C GLY A 114 19.10 -18.63 -2.72
N LEU A 115 19.15 -18.76 -4.06
CA LEU A 115 18.07 -18.33 -4.93
C LEU A 115 16.90 -19.33 -4.95
N ARG A 116 15.71 -18.79 -5.02
CA ARG A 116 14.46 -19.52 -5.26
C ARG A 116 13.68 -18.83 -6.38
N SER A 117 13.02 -19.59 -7.23
CA SER A 117 12.05 -18.99 -8.16
C SER A 117 10.86 -18.43 -7.39
N GLN A 118 10.42 -17.22 -7.71
CA GLN A 118 9.23 -16.63 -7.10
C GLN A 118 7.98 -17.49 -7.27
N ASN A 119 7.90 -18.26 -8.36
CA ASN A 119 6.80 -19.20 -8.64
C ASN A 119 6.87 -20.51 -7.82
N SER A 120 7.96 -20.76 -7.10
CA SER A 120 8.18 -21.99 -6.31
C SER A 120 8.06 -21.79 -4.80
N VAL A 121 7.68 -20.59 -4.38
CA VAL A 121 7.52 -20.22 -2.98
C VAL A 121 6.10 -19.76 -2.71
N GLU A 122 5.67 -19.84 -1.46
CA GLU A 122 4.42 -19.25 -0.99
C GLU A 122 4.73 -18.01 -0.16
N PHE A 123 4.12 -16.89 -0.53
CA PHE A 123 4.33 -15.63 0.18
C PHE A 123 3.46 -15.53 1.42
N CYS A 124 3.98 -14.84 2.43
CA CYS A 124 3.33 -14.59 3.71
C CYS A 124 3.11 -13.07 3.90
N VAL A 125 2.28 -12.72 4.86
CA VAL A 125 2.22 -11.33 5.35
C VAL A 125 3.63 -10.94 5.82
N PRO A 126 4.19 -9.80 5.33
CA PRO A 126 5.64 -9.55 5.45
C PRO A 126 6.13 -9.32 6.88
N CYS A 127 5.25 -8.96 7.80
CA CYS A 127 5.61 -8.70 9.19
C CYS A 127 4.46 -9.06 10.14
N ARG A 128 4.74 -9.10 11.43
CA ARG A 128 3.70 -9.12 12.45
C ARG A 128 3.13 -7.71 12.57
N ILE A 129 1.95 -7.51 11.99
CA ILE A 129 1.21 -6.24 12.10
C ILE A 129 0.53 -6.25 13.45
N GLN A 130 1.00 -5.39 14.38
CA GLN A 130 0.39 -5.28 15.71
C GLN A 130 -0.82 -4.36 15.64
N ASP A 131 -0.65 -3.18 15.02
CA ASP A 131 -1.69 -2.21 14.82
C ASP A 131 -1.80 -1.83 13.34
N TYR A 132 -3.03 -1.54 12.91
CA TYR A 132 -3.36 -1.07 11.59
C TYR A 132 -4.18 0.20 11.69
N THR A 133 -3.72 1.25 11.02
CA THR A 133 -4.44 2.51 10.91
C THR A 133 -4.64 2.86 9.45
N ASP A 134 -5.89 3.07 9.06
CA ASP A 134 -6.23 3.50 7.72
C ASP A 134 -6.59 4.99 7.72
N PHE A 135 -6.03 5.72 6.76
CA PHE A 135 -6.20 7.16 6.63
C PHE A 135 -7.15 7.51 5.48
N TYR A 136 -7.41 8.79 5.31
CA TYR A 136 -8.33 9.32 4.31
C TYR A 136 -7.67 10.48 3.56
N ALA A 137 -6.43 10.24 3.07
CA ALA A 137 -5.53 11.31 2.65
C ALA A 137 -5.76 11.83 1.22
N SER A 138 -6.59 11.18 0.37
CA SER A 138 -6.93 11.70 -0.95
C SER A 138 -8.09 12.69 -0.89
N ILE A 139 -7.82 13.97 -1.21
CA ILE A 139 -8.87 15.00 -1.27
C ILE A 139 -9.91 14.72 -2.36
N PHE A 140 -9.50 14.07 -3.44
CA PHE A 140 -10.40 13.70 -4.54
C PHE A 140 -11.39 12.64 -4.10
N HIS A 141 -10.91 11.56 -3.48
CA HIS A 141 -11.77 10.53 -2.90
C HIS A 141 -12.72 11.12 -1.86
N ALA A 142 -12.17 11.87 -0.90
CA ALA A 142 -12.96 12.49 0.17
C ALA A 142 -14.05 13.43 -0.36
N THR A 143 -13.74 14.21 -1.41
CA THR A 143 -14.70 15.11 -2.05
C THR A 143 -15.78 14.32 -2.81
N ASN A 144 -15.39 13.29 -3.57
CA ASN A 144 -16.35 12.45 -4.31
C ASN A 144 -17.34 11.77 -3.37
N VAL A 145 -16.83 11.05 -2.37
CA VAL A 145 -17.67 10.35 -1.39
C VAL A 145 -18.50 11.35 -0.57
N GLY A 146 -17.88 12.45 -0.14
CA GLY A 146 -18.61 13.53 0.56
C GLY A 146 -19.75 14.10 -0.29
N SER A 147 -19.53 14.31 -1.59
CA SER A 147 -20.55 14.83 -2.50
C SER A 147 -21.75 13.90 -2.68
N MET A 148 -21.54 12.57 -2.56
CA MET A 148 -22.64 11.60 -2.60
C MET A 148 -23.58 11.72 -1.40
N PHE A 149 -23.07 12.12 -0.25
CA PHE A 149 -23.81 12.14 1.02
C PHE A 149 -24.11 13.56 1.53
N ARG A 150 -23.26 14.53 1.22
CA ARG A 150 -23.32 15.93 1.68
C ARG A 150 -22.96 16.88 0.53
N PRO A 151 -23.79 16.96 -0.53
CA PRO A 151 -23.44 17.70 -1.75
C PRO A 151 -23.13 19.19 -1.51
N ASN A 152 -23.74 19.80 -0.49
CA ASN A 152 -23.51 21.21 -0.16
C ASN A 152 -22.26 21.46 0.71
N SER A 153 -21.67 20.42 1.31
CA SER A 153 -20.46 20.49 2.13
C SER A 153 -19.72 19.13 2.10
N PRO A 154 -19.10 18.79 0.98
CA PRO A 154 -18.48 17.48 0.79
C PRO A 154 -17.42 17.16 1.83
N LEU A 155 -16.53 18.10 2.11
CA LEU A 155 -15.47 17.95 3.09
C LEU A 155 -15.90 18.49 4.45
N LEU A 156 -15.60 17.74 5.51
CA LEU A 156 -15.77 18.21 6.88
C LEU A 156 -14.72 19.29 7.20
N PRO A 157 -15.00 20.23 8.15
CA PRO A 157 -14.13 21.37 8.42
C PRO A 157 -12.70 21.02 8.80
N ASN A 158 -12.48 19.84 9.43
CA ASN A 158 -11.18 19.39 9.88
C ASN A 158 -10.33 18.70 8.78
N TYR A 159 -10.91 18.32 7.64
CA TYR A 159 -10.24 17.53 6.61
C TYR A 159 -8.92 18.16 6.14
N LYS A 160 -8.91 19.45 5.88
CA LYS A 160 -7.74 20.19 5.37
C LYS A 160 -6.73 20.58 6.46
N HIS A 161 -7.03 20.28 7.72
CA HIS A 161 -6.21 20.67 8.87
C HIS A 161 -5.44 19.51 9.48
N ILE A 162 -5.99 18.30 9.43
CA ILE A 162 -5.39 17.09 10.00
C ILE A 162 -5.51 15.91 9.04
N PRO A 163 -4.52 15.00 8.98
CA PRO A 163 -4.72 13.67 8.43
C PRO A 163 -5.78 12.92 9.25
N ILE A 164 -6.90 12.57 8.61
CA ILE A 164 -7.98 11.81 9.26
C ILE A 164 -7.71 10.33 9.04
N GLY A 165 -7.81 9.54 10.10
CA GLY A 165 -7.67 8.10 10.05
C GLY A 165 -8.57 7.40 11.06
N TYR A 166 -8.71 6.09 10.94
CA TYR A 166 -9.39 5.22 11.89
C TYR A 166 -8.55 3.97 12.18
N HIS A 167 -8.79 3.35 13.34
CA HIS A 167 -8.12 2.10 13.69
C HIS A 167 -8.75 0.94 12.93
N GLY A 168 -7.96 0.37 12.02
CA GLY A 168 -8.31 -0.83 11.26
C GLY A 168 -8.14 -2.10 12.09
N ARG A 169 -8.54 -3.23 11.52
CA ARG A 169 -8.40 -4.52 12.17
C ARG A 169 -7.16 -5.26 11.68
N ALA A 170 -6.08 -5.26 12.46
CA ALA A 170 -4.81 -5.90 12.09
C ALA A 170 -4.95 -7.41 11.86
N SER A 171 -5.80 -8.12 12.64
CA SER A 171 -5.95 -9.58 12.55
C SER A 171 -6.63 -10.09 11.29
N SER A 172 -7.25 -9.23 10.49
CA SER A 172 -7.86 -9.56 9.19
C SER A 172 -7.07 -9.00 8.00
N VAL A 173 -5.83 -8.56 8.22
CA VAL A 173 -4.89 -8.29 7.14
C VAL A 173 -4.41 -9.63 6.58
N VAL A 174 -4.61 -9.82 5.27
CA VAL A 174 -4.29 -11.04 4.54
C VAL A 174 -3.36 -10.76 3.38
N ILE A 175 -2.64 -11.78 2.92
CA ILE A 175 -1.72 -11.65 1.80
C ILE A 175 -2.46 -11.69 0.45
N SER A 176 -1.92 -11.01 -0.55
CA SER A 176 -2.38 -11.10 -1.95
C SER A 176 -2.48 -12.55 -2.41
N GLY A 177 -3.57 -12.88 -3.13
CA GLY A 177 -3.92 -14.24 -3.52
C GLY A 177 -4.88 -14.94 -2.56
N THR A 178 -5.10 -14.40 -1.35
CA THR A 178 -6.11 -14.94 -0.43
C THR A 178 -7.53 -14.63 -0.94
N GLU A 179 -8.38 -15.65 -0.98
CA GLU A 179 -9.80 -15.47 -1.29
C GLU A 179 -10.51 -14.72 -0.15
N VAL A 180 -11.25 -13.67 -0.51
CA VAL A 180 -12.02 -12.87 0.44
C VAL A 180 -13.49 -13.25 0.38
N ILE A 181 -14.02 -13.73 1.51
CA ILE A 181 -15.39 -14.13 1.65
C ILE A 181 -16.29 -12.89 1.79
N ARG A 182 -17.34 -12.80 0.95
CA ARG A 182 -18.33 -11.72 1.03
C ARG A 182 -18.92 -11.63 2.45
N PRO A 183 -18.81 -10.49 3.15
CA PRO A 183 -19.26 -10.37 4.52
C PRO A 183 -20.77 -10.37 4.65
N VAL A 184 -21.25 -10.87 5.78
CA VAL A 184 -22.67 -10.81 6.18
C VAL A 184 -22.80 -9.82 7.32
N GLY A 185 -23.66 -8.82 7.16
CA GLY A 185 -23.85 -7.79 8.17
C GLY A 185 -25.26 -7.21 8.20
N GLN A 186 -25.47 -6.31 9.16
CA GLN A 186 -26.72 -5.58 9.30
C GLN A 186 -26.73 -4.40 8.31
N LYS A 187 -27.85 -4.21 7.64
CA LYS A 187 -28.10 -3.14 6.69
C LYS A 187 -29.28 -2.27 7.11
N ALA A 188 -29.26 -1.02 6.66
CA ALA A 188 -30.38 -0.11 6.87
C ALA A 188 -31.71 -0.72 6.41
N PRO A 189 -32.82 -0.34 7.04
CA PRO A 189 -34.15 -0.69 6.54
C PRO A 189 -34.34 -0.28 5.06
N ALA A 190 -35.03 -1.09 4.29
CA ALA A 190 -35.34 -0.80 2.89
C ALA A 190 -36.31 0.40 2.76
N GLU A 191 -37.19 0.59 3.75
CA GLU A 191 -38.18 1.65 3.83
C GLU A 191 -38.03 2.41 5.16
N GLU A 192 -38.39 3.68 5.16
CA GLU A 192 -38.38 4.51 6.36
C GLU A 192 -39.31 3.92 7.44
N GLY A 193 -38.82 3.79 8.68
CA GLY A 193 -39.55 3.16 9.78
C GLY A 193 -39.57 1.64 9.77
N GLY A 194 -38.97 0.99 8.75
CA GLY A 194 -38.81 -0.48 8.69
C GLY A 194 -37.76 -0.98 9.69
N LEU A 195 -37.60 -2.32 9.74
CA LEU A 195 -36.58 -2.96 10.56
C LEU A 195 -35.30 -3.20 9.73
N PRO A 196 -34.09 -3.10 10.33
CA PRO A 196 -32.86 -3.46 9.67
C PRO A 196 -32.86 -4.96 9.32
N THR A 197 -32.11 -5.31 8.29
CA THR A 197 -31.96 -6.71 7.86
C THR A 197 -30.51 -7.16 7.99
N ARG A 198 -30.29 -8.47 8.20
CA ARG A 198 -28.96 -9.08 8.19
C ARG A 198 -28.84 -10.05 7.01
N SER A 199 -27.91 -9.76 6.10
CA SER A 199 -27.69 -10.57 4.89
C SER A 199 -26.30 -10.32 4.31
N PRO A 200 -25.84 -11.11 3.31
CA PRO A 200 -24.59 -10.81 2.60
C PRO A 200 -24.59 -9.40 2.01
N ALA A 201 -23.44 -8.73 2.06
CA ALA A 201 -23.25 -7.42 1.46
C ALA A 201 -23.52 -7.48 -0.05
N VAL A 202 -24.29 -6.52 -0.56
CA VAL A 202 -24.61 -6.41 -1.99
C VAL A 202 -23.65 -5.44 -2.69
N LEU A 203 -23.18 -4.43 -1.97
CA LEU A 203 -22.31 -3.37 -2.51
C LEU A 203 -20.86 -3.63 -2.07
N LEU A 204 -20.29 -4.77 -2.49
CA LEU A 204 -18.89 -5.09 -2.22
C LEU A 204 -17.98 -4.29 -3.17
N ASP A 205 -16.98 -3.64 -2.61
CA ASP A 205 -16.07 -2.72 -3.28
C ASP A 205 -14.63 -2.99 -2.88
N TYR A 206 -13.70 -2.42 -3.65
CA TYR A 206 -12.29 -2.32 -3.34
C TYR A 206 -11.90 -0.86 -3.07
N GLU A 207 -10.78 -0.66 -2.39
CA GLU A 207 -10.10 0.61 -2.30
C GLU A 207 -8.64 0.43 -2.68
N LEU A 208 -8.21 1.10 -3.77
CA LEU A 208 -6.81 1.15 -4.19
C LEU A 208 -6.04 2.04 -3.25
N GLU A 209 -5.09 1.48 -2.53
CA GLU A 209 -4.30 2.18 -1.53
C GLU A 209 -2.82 1.83 -1.60
N VAL A 210 -2.01 2.69 -0.96
CA VAL A 210 -0.62 2.42 -0.65
C VAL A 210 -0.46 2.34 0.86
N GLY A 211 0.02 1.19 1.33
CA GLY A 211 0.41 1.00 2.71
C GLY A 211 1.88 1.34 2.94
N PHE A 212 2.23 1.76 4.14
CA PHE A 212 3.60 1.94 4.57
C PHE A 212 3.79 1.42 5.98
N PHE A 213 4.94 0.80 6.20
CA PHE A 213 5.28 0.17 7.47
C PHE A 213 6.16 1.05 8.33
N VAL A 214 5.86 1.06 9.63
CA VAL A 214 6.72 1.71 10.63
C VAL A 214 8.03 0.94 10.75
N ALA A 215 9.14 1.70 10.73
CA ALA A 215 10.49 1.19 11.01
C ALA A 215 10.75 1.21 12.53
N GLN A 216 11.59 2.14 12.99
CA GLN A 216 11.77 2.34 14.42
C GLN A 216 10.52 2.97 15.02
N GLY A 217 10.04 2.40 16.11
CA GLY A 217 8.94 2.98 16.86
C GLY A 217 9.36 4.16 17.74
N ASN A 218 8.44 4.60 18.59
CA ASN A 218 8.68 5.61 19.63
C ASN A 218 8.16 5.11 20.99
N GLU A 219 8.69 5.64 22.07
CA GLU A 219 8.20 5.33 23.41
C GLU A 219 6.84 5.99 23.67
N LEU A 220 5.99 5.33 24.46
CA LEU A 220 4.72 5.89 24.89
C LEU A 220 4.91 7.24 25.60
N GLY A 221 4.18 8.25 25.15
CA GLY A 221 4.27 9.62 25.64
C GLY A 221 5.32 10.48 24.90
N SER A 222 6.11 9.90 24.00
CA SER A 222 7.00 10.66 23.11
C SER A 222 6.37 10.88 21.74
N THR A 223 6.78 11.95 21.05
CA THR A 223 6.29 12.30 19.71
C THR A 223 7.36 12.06 18.66
N ILE A 224 6.95 11.93 17.40
CA ILE A 224 7.86 11.87 16.25
C ILE A 224 7.76 13.20 15.49
N PRO A 225 8.76 14.09 15.55
CA PRO A 225 8.76 15.35 14.80
C PRO A 225 8.79 15.08 13.28
N ILE A 226 8.20 15.98 12.49
CA ILE A 226 8.12 15.85 11.02
C ILE A 226 9.50 15.69 10.38
N ASP A 227 10.52 16.38 10.89
CA ASP A 227 11.91 16.29 10.40
C ASP A 227 12.57 14.93 10.67
N LYS A 228 11.96 14.09 11.52
CA LYS A 228 12.41 12.74 11.86
C LYS A 228 11.52 11.64 11.29
N ALA A 229 10.38 11.98 10.75
CA ALA A 229 9.38 11.00 10.29
C ALA A 229 9.96 9.98 9.30
N GLU A 230 10.85 10.39 8.41
CA GLU A 230 11.52 9.51 7.43
C GLU A 230 12.37 8.41 8.08
N GLU A 231 12.94 8.64 9.26
CA GLU A 231 13.73 7.65 9.99
C GLU A 231 12.83 6.50 10.51
N HIS A 232 11.53 6.79 10.70
CA HIS A 232 10.50 5.88 11.18
C HIS A 232 9.71 5.19 10.07
N LEU A 233 10.03 5.41 8.79
CA LEU A 233 9.42 4.75 7.64
C LEU A 233 10.34 3.66 7.09
N PHE A 234 9.83 2.44 6.95
CA PHE A 234 10.59 1.32 6.40
C PHE A 234 10.43 1.19 4.89
N GLY A 235 9.21 1.14 4.42
CA GLY A 235 8.90 0.93 3.01
C GLY A 235 7.40 0.91 2.75
N MET A 236 7.05 0.75 1.49
CA MET A 236 5.67 0.84 1.00
C MET A 236 5.25 -0.46 0.30
N CYS A 237 3.95 -0.75 0.36
CA CYS A 237 3.32 -1.86 -0.36
C CYS A 237 1.96 -1.44 -0.93
N LEU A 238 1.41 -2.22 -1.85
CA LEU A 238 0.03 -2.03 -2.30
C LEU A 238 -0.93 -2.63 -1.28
N VAL A 239 -2.07 -1.95 -1.10
CA VAL A 239 -3.14 -2.36 -0.20
C VAL A 239 -4.47 -2.29 -0.93
N ASN A 240 -5.33 -3.27 -0.67
CA ASN A 240 -6.75 -3.21 -0.99
C ASN A 240 -7.55 -3.26 0.32
N ASP A 241 -8.19 -2.15 0.67
CA ASP A 241 -9.11 -2.10 1.80
C ASP A 241 -10.53 -2.46 1.33
N TRP A 242 -10.88 -3.74 1.46
CA TRP A 242 -12.19 -4.25 1.04
C TRP A 242 -13.32 -3.56 1.80
N SER A 243 -14.35 -3.16 1.05
CA SER A 243 -15.41 -2.31 1.59
C SER A 243 -16.79 -2.86 1.28
N ALA A 244 -17.59 -3.13 2.31
CA ALA A 244 -19.02 -3.47 2.17
C ALA A 244 -19.84 -2.18 2.33
N ARG A 245 -20.13 -1.48 1.22
CA ARG A 245 -20.70 -0.12 1.23
C ARG A 245 -22.11 -0.02 1.82
N ASP A 246 -22.90 -1.06 1.67
CA ASP A 246 -24.24 -1.14 2.25
C ASP A 246 -24.21 -1.31 3.79
N LEU A 247 -23.21 -2.04 4.31
CA LEU A 247 -22.94 -2.12 5.74
C LEU A 247 -22.37 -0.80 6.25
N GLN A 248 -21.38 -0.24 5.53
CA GLN A 248 -20.71 1.01 5.87
C GLN A 248 -21.72 2.16 6.02
N LYS A 249 -22.67 2.29 5.09
CA LYS A 249 -23.70 3.32 5.12
C LYS A 249 -24.57 3.26 6.39
N TRP A 250 -24.78 2.09 6.95
CA TRP A 250 -25.59 1.89 8.13
C TRP A 250 -24.85 2.16 9.43
N GLU A 251 -23.57 1.79 9.50
CA GLU A 251 -22.83 1.78 10.77
C GLU A 251 -21.86 2.95 10.97
N TYR A 252 -21.46 3.69 9.90
CA TYR A 252 -20.31 4.59 9.98
C TYR A 252 -20.48 5.77 10.94
N GLN A 253 -21.70 6.13 11.28
CA GLN A 253 -22.00 7.14 12.29
C GLN A 253 -22.44 6.49 13.61
N PRO A 254 -21.93 6.94 14.77
CA PRO A 254 -21.09 8.16 14.99
C PRO A 254 -19.58 7.93 14.98
N LEU A 255 -19.06 6.67 14.98
CA LEU A 255 -17.66 6.38 15.28
C LEU A 255 -16.79 6.02 14.06
N GLY A 256 -17.33 6.01 12.85
CA GLY A 256 -16.63 5.61 11.64
C GLY A 256 -16.92 4.16 11.22
N PRO A 257 -16.23 3.65 10.16
CA PRO A 257 -16.46 2.30 9.66
C PRO A 257 -16.00 1.23 10.65
N PHE A 258 -16.67 0.07 10.66
CA PHE A 258 -16.37 -1.04 11.55
C PHE A 258 -16.46 -2.39 10.81
N LEU A 259 -17.64 -3.06 10.83
CA LEU A 259 -17.80 -4.38 10.19
C LEU A 259 -17.75 -4.31 8.67
N ALA A 260 -18.01 -3.16 8.10
CA ALA A 260 -17.89 -2.91 6.67
C ALA A 260 -16.45 -2.99 6.14
N LYS A 261 -15.46 -2.93 7.04
CA LYS A 261 -14.03 -2.90 6.74
C LYS A 261 -13.27 -4.05 7.40
N SER A 262 -13.63 -4.42 8.63
CA SER A 262 -12.86 -5.36 9.47
C SER A 262 -12.89 -6.82 8.99
N PHE A 263 -13.55 -7.14 7.88
CA PHE A 263 -13.63 -8.51 7.36
C PHE A 263 -12.40 -8.91 6.52
N ALA A 264 -11.74 -7.99 5.86
CA ALA A 264 -10.48 -8.22 5.15
C ALA A 264 -9.78 -6.92 4.71
N THR A 265 -8.45 -6.91 4.78
CA THR A 265 -7.56 -5.96 4.10
C THR A 265 -6.45 -6.77 3.44
N THR A 266 -6.29 -6.66 2.11
CA THR A 266 -5.26 -7.41 1.38
C THR A 266 -4.01 -6.56 1.18
N VAL A 267 -2.84 -7.13 1.51
CA VAL A 267 -1.54 -6.46 1.30
C VAL A 267 -0.69 -7.22 0.29
N SER A 268 0.13 -6.48 -0.47
CA SER A 268 1.18 -7.05 -1.31
C SER A 268 2.21 -7.79 -0.45
N PRO A 269 2.77 -8.92 -0.92
CA PRO A 269 3.89 -9.56 -0.24
C PRO A 269 5.18 -8.73 -0.30
N TRP A 270 5.30 -7.85 -1.28
CA TRP A 270 6.48 -7.07 -1.54
C TRP A 270 6.45 -5.72 -0.85
N VAL A 271 7.49 -5.44 -0.07
CA VAL A 271 7.72 -4.15 0.57
C VAL A 271 8.90 -3.48 -0.13
N VAL A 272 8.62 -2.43 -0.88
CA VAL A 272 9.64 -1.59 -1.53
C VAL A 272 10.15 -0.60 -0.49
N THR A 273 11.44 -0.67 -0.16
CA THR A 273 12.02 0.14 0.92
C THR A 273 12.07 1.62 0.57
N MET A 274 12.05 2.50 1.59
CA MET A 274 12.19 3.94 1.38
C MET A 274 13.50 4.31 0.70
N GLU A 275 14.56 3.50 0.92
CA GLU A 275 15.84 3.63 0.25
C GLU A 275 15.70 3.42 -1.27
N ALA A 276 14.94 2.40 -1.71
CA ALA A 276 14.68 2.15 -3.12
C ALA A 276 13.85 3.26 -3.78
N LEU A 277 12.96 3.89 -3.01
CA LEU A 277 12.08 4.96 -3.47
C LEU A 277 12.74 6.35 -3.48
N ALA A 278 13.98 6.48 -3.00
CA ALA A 278 14.66 7.77 -2.91
C ALA A 278 14.73 8.56 -4.24
N PRO A 279 14.96 7.93 -5.42
CA PRO A 279 14.97 8.63 -6.70
C PRO A 279 13.62 9.19 -7.14
N PHE A 280 12.52 8.67 -6.59
CA PHE A 280 11.15 9.00 -6.99
C PHE A 280 10.45 9.95 -6.01
N ARG A 281 11.24 10.58 -5.12
CA ARG A 281 10.73 11.59 -4.19
C ARG A 281 10.49 12.91 -4.91
N VAL A 282 9.29 13.46 -4.70
CA VAL A 282 8.82 14.71 -5.33
C VAL A 282 8.23 15.64 -4.26
N ALA A 283 7.91 16.87 -4.64
CA ALA A 283 7.23 17.80 -3.75
C ALA A 283 5.90 17.24 -3.23
N GLU A 284 5.49 17.68 -2.05
CA GLU A 284 4.16 17.40 -1.52
C GLU A 284 3.06 17.94 -2.45
N TYR A 285 1.82 17.48 -2.25
CA TYR A 285 0.66 17.95 -3.00
C TYR A 285 0.55 19.48 -2.95
N HIS A 286 0.46 20.10 -4.13
CA HIS A 286 0.28 21.53 -4.22
C HIS A 286 -1.14 21.93 -3.77
N ARG A 287 -1.24 22.53 -2.60
CA ARG A 287 -2.52 23.01 -2.06
C ARG A 287 -3.01 24.21 -2.87
N PRO A 288 -4.28 24.20 -3.33
CA PRO A 288 -4.85 25.35 -4.04
C PRO A 288 -4.80 26.64 -3.21
N GLU A 289 -4.80 27.79 -3.89
CA GLU A 289 -4.92 29.07 -3.24
C GLU A 289 -6.21 29.14 -2.38
N GLY A 290 -6.09 29.59 -1.15
CA GLY A 290 -7.18 29.63 -0.18
C GLY A 290 -7.29 28.39 0.72
N ASP A 291 -6.56 27.32 0.45
CA ASP A 291 -6.45 26.19 1.38
C ASP A 291 -5.61 26.58 2.62
N PRO A 292 -5.97 26.09 3.81
CA PRO A 292 -5.21 26.39 5.01
C PRO A 292 -3.81 25.78 4.93
N LYS A 293 -2.82 26.49 5.46
CA LYS A 293 -1.49 25.90 5.70
C LYS A 293 -1.60 24.90 6.85
N PRO A 294 -0.86 23.77 6.78
CA PRO A 294 -0.73 22.88 7.92
C PRO A 294 -0.14 23.63 9.13
N LEU A 295 -0.45 23.17 10.34
CA LEU A 295 0.20 23.66 11.55
C LEU A 295 1.69 23.28 11.55
N ASP A 296 2.50 24.02 12.32
CA ASP A 296 3.97 23.91 12.34
C ASP A 296 4.46 22.46 12.55
N TYR A 297 3.78 21.66 13.38
CA TYR A 297 4.19 20.27 13.63
C TYR A 297 4.05 19.36 12.40
N LEU A 298 3.30 19.77 11.36
CA LEU A 298 3.13 19.06 10.08
C LEU A 298 3.88 19.73 8.92
N THR A 299 4.79 20.67 9.21
CA THR A 299 5.45 21.47 8.19
C THR A 299 6.96 21.36 8.33
N SER A 300 7.65 21.03 7.24
CA SER A 300 9.09 21.19 7.11
C SER A 300 9.47 21.46 5.65
N ASP A 301 10.57 22.14 5.42
CA ASP A 301 11.07 22.43 4.07
C ASP A 301 11.40 21.14 3.31
N GLU A 302 11.89 20.14 4.01
CA GLU A 302 12.22 18.83 3.45
C GLU A 302 10.96 18.10 3.01
N ASN A 303 9.90 18.04 3.85
CA ASN A 303 8.63 17.45 3.47
C ASN A 303 7.98 18.20 2.30
N SER A 304 7.99 19.54 2.33
CA SER A 304 7.41 20.34 1.24
C SER A 304 8.10 20.09 -0.10
N SER A 305 9.42 19.92 -0.12
CA SER A 305 10.19 19.72 -1.35
C SER A 305 10.23 18.28 -1.85
N LYS A 306 10.13 17.29 -0.96
CA LYS A 306 10.32 15.86 -1.27
C LYS A 306 9.41 14.91 -0.48
N GLY A 307 8.34 15.40 0.16
CA GLY A 307 7.43 14.57 0.94
C GLY A 307 6.55 13.64 0.11
N GLY A 308 6.33 13.95 -1.17
CA GLY A 308 5.61 13.10 -2.10
C GLY A 308 6.46 11.94 -2.64
N VAL A 309 5.78 10.90 -3.14
CA VAL A 309 6.40 9.77 -3.86
C VAL A 309 5.68 9.61 -5.18
N ASP A 310 6.39 9.60 -6.30
CA ASP A 310 5.77 9.45 -7.63
C ASP A 310 5.60 7.99 -8.00
N ILE A 311 4.49 7.42 -7.55
CA ILE A 311 4.06 6.06 -7.88
C ILE A 311 2.87 6.15 -8.81
N GLN A 312 2.94 5.52 -9.97
CA GLN A 312 1.79 5.26 -10.83
C GLN A 312 1.07 4.02 -10.33
N LEU A 313 -0.26 4.10 -10.23
CA LEU A 313 -1.11 3.04 -9.68
C LEU A 313 -2.18 2.68 -10.70
N LYS A 314 -2.41 1.39 -10.89
CA LYS A 314 -3.43 0.85 -11.81
C LYS A 314 -4.29 -0.19 -11.13
N VAL A 315 -5.55 -0.24 -11.55
CA VAL A 315 -6.48 -1.30 -11.17
C VAL A 315 -7.03 -1.96 -12.41
N SER A 316 -7.03 -3.27 -12.41
CA SER A 316 -7.71 -4.09 -13.41
C SER A 316 -8.60 -5.13 -12.73
N LEU A 317 -9.63 -5.59 -13.45
CA LEU A 317 -10.59 -6.58 -12.98
C LEU A 317 -10.66 -7.74 -13.97
N SER A 318 -10.67 -8.96 -13.45
CA SER A 318 -10.94 -10.17 -14.21
C SER A 318 -12.15 -10.89 -13.62
N SER A 319 -13.23 -11.00 -14.36
CA SER A 319 -14.39 -11.81 -13.92
C SER A 319 -14.10 -13.30 -14.10
N GLN A 320 -14.85 -14.16 -13.40
CA GLN A 320 -14.75 -15.60 -13.61
C GLN A 320 -14.94 -15.98 -15.08
N GLN A 321 -15.94 -15.40 -15.78
CA GLN A 321 -16.18 -15.66 -17.19
C GLN A 321 -15.03 -15.20 -18.10
N MET A 322 -14.34 -14.10 -17.75
CA MET A 322 -13.16 -13.66 -18.49
C MET A 322 -12.02 -14.68 -18.38
N ARG A 323 -11.75 -15.19 -17.18
CA ARG A 323 -10.73 -16.23 -16.96
C ARG A 323 -11.05 -17.52 -17.68
N GLU A 324 -12.30 -17.98 -17.60
CA GLU A 324 -12.78 -19.19 -18.32
C GLU A 324 -12.65 -19.08 -19.84
N LYS A 325 -12.74 -17.84 -20.38
CA LYS A 325 -12.57 -17.55 -21.82
C LYS A 325 -11.11 -17.18 -22.20
N GLY A 326 -10.19 -17.16 -21.24
CA GLY A 326 -8.79 -16.76 -21.47
C GLY A 326 -8.62 -15.28 -21.90
N LEU A 327 -9.56 -14.41 -21.50
CA LEU A 327 -9.49 -12.97 -21.81
C LEU A 327 -8.59 -12.26 -20.80
N PRO A 328 -7.85 -11.22 -21.24
CA PRO A 328 -7.06 -10.40 -20.31
C PRO A 328 -7.97 -9.65 -19.34
N ALA A 329 -7.40 -9.29 -18.18
CA ALA A 329 -8.09 -8.43 -17.21
C ALA A 329 -8.42 -7.07 -17.84
N GLU A 330 -9.61 -6.55 -17.54
CA GLU A 330 -10.08 -5.24 -18.00
C GLU A 330 -9.48 -4.14 -17.14
N HIS A 331 -8.89 -3.13 -17.78
CA HIS A 331 -8.38 -1.96 -17.11
C HIS A 331 -9.51 -1.08 -16.58
N LEU A 332 -9.52 -0.78 -15.27
CA LEU A 332 -10.56 0.04 -14.65
C LEU A 332 -10.14 1.49 -14.45
N SER A 333 -8.95 1.72 -13.89
CA SER A 333 -8.47 3.06 -13.56
C SER A 333 -6.95 3.11 -13.43
N GLN A 334 -6.40 4.32 -13.63
CA GLN A 334 -4.98 4.62 -13.40
C GLN A 334 -4.86 5.98 -12.72
N THR A 335 -4.14 6.03 -11.60
CA THR A 335 -3.93 7.26 -10.82
C THR A 335 -2.47 7.39 -10.39
N ARG A 336 -2.15 8.44 -9.64
CA ARG A 336 -0.82 8.67 -9.08
C ARG A 336 -0.90 8.90 -7.59
N PHE A 337 0.08 8.39 -6.85
CA PHE A 337 0.16 8.61 -5.41
C PHE A 337 0.45 10.08 -5.04
N THR A 338 1.00 10.85 -5.96
CA THR A 338 1.17 12.31 -5.84
C THR A 338 -0.15 13.10 -5.69
N ASN A 339 -1.30 12.47 -5.92
CA ASN A 339 -2.62 13.05 -5.67
C ASN A 339 -3.03 13.09 -4.18
N MET A 340 -2.18 12.58 -3.28
CA MET A 340 -2.47 12.55 -1.85
C MET A 340 -2.26 13.93 -1.22
N TYR A 341 -3.31 14.46 -0.56
CA TYR A 341 -3.30 15.78 0.10
C TYR A 341 -2.36 15.83 1.32
N TRP A 342 -2.15 14.69 1.97
CA TRP A 342 -1.24 14.51 3.09
C TRP A 342 -0.13 13.53 2.71
N THR A 343 1.11 13.88 3.03
CA THR A 343 2.26 12.99 2.81
C THR A 343 2.33 11.90 3.88
N ILE A 344 3.05 10.81 3.60
CA ILE A 344 3.26 9.72 4.57
C ILE A 344 3.99 10.21 5.84
N ALA A 345 4.90 11.18 5.71
CA ALA A 345 5.58 11.79 6.84
C ALA A 345 4.62 12.60 7.72
N GLN A 346 3.71 13.38 7.11
CA GLN A 346 2.66 14.10 7.84
C GLN A 346 1.70 13.15 8.55
N ILE A 347 1.31 12.06 7.90
CA ILE A 347 0.45 11.02 8.47
C ILE A 347 1.10 10.39 9.71
N LEU A 348 2.35 9.94 9.60
CA LEU A 348 3.08 9.31 10.69
C LEU A 348 3.30 10.29 11.86
N THR A 349 3.72 11.52 11.57
CA THR A 349 3.91 12.56 12.59
C THR A 349 2.60 12.87 13.32
N HIS A 350 1.49 12.99 12.59
CA HIS A 350 0.19 13.24 13.19
C HIS A 350 -0.24 12.09 14.11
N HIS A 351 -0.04 10.85 13.66
CA HIS A 351 -0.39 9.65 14.43
C HIS A 351 0.33 9.60 15.78
N ALA A 352 1.62 9.98 15.81
CA ALA A 352 2.42 9.98 17.04
C ALA A 352 2.36 11.30 17.83
N SER A 353 1.65 12.33 17.33
CA SER A 353 1.68 13.69 17.89
C SER A 353 1.11 13.81 19.31
N ASN A 354 0.27 12.87 19.71
CA ASN A 354 -0.30 12.80 21.07
C ASN A 354 0.50 11.91 22.03
N GLY A 355 1.63 11.36 21.58
CA GLY A 355 2.45 10.42 22.35
C GLY A 355 2.03 8.96 22.19
N CYS A 356 1.20 8.61 21.20
CA CYS A 356 0.94 7.23 20.84
C CYS A 356 2.25 6.55 20.42
N ASN A 357 2.53 5.36 20.97
CA ASN A 357 3.71 4.58 20.61
C ASN A 357 3.43 3.73 19.36
N LEU A 358 4.23 3.95 18.35
CA LEU A 358 4.26 3.12 17.15
C LEU A 358 5.30 2.01 17.32
N GLN A 359 5.08 0.87 16.67
CA GLN A 359 5.94 -0.30 16.75
C GLN A 359 6.48 -0.69 15.36
N PRO A 360 7.68 -1.31 15.27
CA PRO A 360 8.18 -1.84 14.01
C PRO A 360 7.20 -2.85 13.41
N GLY A 361 6.75 -2.57 12.18
CA GLY A 361 5.77 -3.41 11.48
C GLY A 361 4.31 -2.97 11.62
N ASP A 362 4.00 -1.92 12.38
CA ASP A 362 2.68 -1.30 12.31
C ASP A 362 2.41 -0.84 10.88
N LEU A 363 1.19 -1.11 10.39
CA LEU A 363 0.74 -0.75 9.06
C LEU A 363 -0.07 0.54 9.11
N MET A 364 0.30 1.48 8.28
CA MET A 364 -0.51 2.66 7.96
C MET A 364 -0.89 2.61 6.50
N ALA A 365 -2.19 2.73 6.18
CA ALA A 365 -2.66 2.85 4.81
C ALA A 365 -3.10 4.28 4.50
N SER A 366 -2.93 4.65 3.24
CA SER A 366 -3.13 6.03 2.78
C SER A 366 -4.59 6.47 2.71
N GLY A 367 -5.52 5.52 2.74
CA GLY A 367 -6.85 5.72 2.21
C GLY A 367 -6.85 5.64 0.69
N THR A 368 -8.02 5.48 0.11
CA THR A 368 -8.22 5.31 -1.32
C THR A 368 -7.51 6.38 -2.14
N VAL A 369 -6.65 5.97 -3.07
CA VAL A 369 -5.93 6.87 -3.97
C VAL A 369 -6.78 7.18 -5.19
N SER A 370 -7.36 8.37 -5.24
CA SER A 370 -8.10 8.87 -6.38
C SER A 370 -7.48 10.17 -6.90
N GLY A 371 -7.65 10.44 -8.18
CA GLY A 371 -7.23 11.67 -8.83
C GLY A 371 -8.42 12.52 -9.33
N PRO A 372 -8.15 13.64 -10.01
CA PRO A 372 -9.16 14.62 -10.40
C PRO A 372 -10.14 14.12 -11.47
N SER A 373 -9.76 13.21 -12.33
CA SER A 373 -10.60 12.70 -13.42
C SER A 373 -11.26 11.35 -13.09
N ARG A 374 -12.30 10.98 -13.85
CA ARG A 374 -13.09 9.78 -13.58
C ARG A 374 -12.27 8.50 -13.73
N ASP A 375 -11.39 8.44 -14.70
CA ASP A 375 -10.47 7.33 -14.97
C ASP A 375 -9.33 7.18 -13.94
N GLN A 376 -9.25 8.12 -12.98
CA GLN A 376 -8.29 8.12 -11.88
C GLN A 376 -8.91 7.76 -10.53
N ARG A 377 -10.15 7.27 -10.51
CA ARG A 377 -10.86 6.93 -9.27
C ARG A 377 -10.45 5.56 -8.75
N GLY A 378 -10.17 5.48 -7.46
CA GLY A 378 -9.59 4.31 -6.79
C GLY A 378 -10.59 3.30 -6.22
N SER A 379 -11.90 3.43 -6.53
CA SER A 379 -12.94 2.51 -6.04
C SER A 379 -14.10 2.39 -7.04
N MET A 380 -14.86 1.28 -7.01
CA MET A 380 -16.10 1.13 -7.79
C MET A 380 -17.16 2.13 -7.35
N LEU A 381 -17.18 2.46 -6.06
CA LEU A 381 -18.07 3.48 -5.50
C LEU A 381 -17.97 4.78 -6.28
N GLU A 382 -16.76 5.18 -6.68
CA GLU A 382 -16.50 6.39 -7.44
C GLU A 382 -16.60 6.17 -8.95
N LEU A 383 -16.00 5.09 -9.48
CA LEU A 383 -15.93 4.81 -10.93
C LEU A 383 -17.31 4.72 -11.59
N THR A 384 -18.24 4.10 -10.91
CA THR A 384 -19.60 3.91 -11.44
C THR A 384 -20.56 5.06 -11.14
N TRP A 385 -20.18 5.99 -10.26
CA TRP A 385 -20.98 7.16 -9.92
C TRP A 385 -21.01 8.18 -11.05
N ASN A 386 -22.19 8.70 -11.39
CA ASN A 386 -22.41 9.65 -12.48
C ASN A 386 -22.18 11.13 -12.10
N GLY A 387 -21.88 11.39 -10.82
CA GLY A 387 -21.55 12.73 -10.35
C GLY A 387 -20.05 13.02 -10.30
N ASP A 388 -19.73 14.26 -9.99
CA ASP A 388 -18.41 14.77 -9.64
C ASP A 388 -18.56 15.95 -8.64
N ALA A 389 -17.43 16.52 -8.20
CA ALA A 389 -17.42 17.64 -7.24
C ALA A 389 -18.17 18.88 -7.72
N ASN A 390 -18.21 19.15 -9.03
CA ASN A 390 -18.85 20.32 -9.64
C ASN A 390 -20.31 20.05 -10.00
N ASN A 391 -20.69 18.77 -10.18
CA ASN A 391 -22.04 18.35 -10.51
C ASN A 391 -22.43 17.14 -9.66
N PRO A 392 -22.63 17.31 -8.37
CA PRO A 392 -22.94 16.20 -7.47
C PRO A 392 -24.27 15.56 -7.82
N LYS A 393 -24.30 14.22 -7.83
CA LYS A 393 -25.47 13.38 -8.06
C LYS A 393 -25.72 12.50 -6.84
N PRO A 394 -26.94 12.03 -6.62
CA PRO A 394 -27.18 11.00 -5.59
C PRO A 394 -26.22 9.82 -5.75
N GLY A 395 -25.72 9.28 -4.66
CA GLY A 395 -24.82 8.12 -4.68
C GLY A 395 -25.42 6.84 -5.30
N THR A 396 -26.73 6.82 -5.54
CA THR A 396 -27.46 5.77 -6.26
C THR A 396 -27.48 5.96 -7.78
N ASP A 397 -27.18 7.15 -8.29
CA ASP A 397 -27.09 7.45 -9.73
C ASP A 397 -25.78 6.90 -10.29
N ARG A 398 -25.82 5.70 -10.90
CA ARG A 398 -24.68 4.92 -11.33
C ARG A 398 -24.86 4.29 -12.70
N THR A 399 -23.81 4.40 -13.51
CA THR A 399 -23.66 3.64 -14.76
C THR A 399 -22.73 2.45 -14.53
N PRO A 400 -23.15 1.22 -14.83
CA PRO A 400 -22.28 0.07 -14.68
C PRO A 400 -21.09 0.13 -15.65
N LEU A 401 -19.96 -0.43 -15.22
CA LEU A 401 -18.86 -0.79 -16.10
C LEU A 401 -19.27 -2.01 -16.92
N ARG A 402 -18.93 -2.03 -18.22
CA ARG A 402 -19.21 -3.16 -19.10
C ARG A 402 -17.91 -3.91 -19.39
N LEU A 403 -17.86 -5.17 -18.98
CA LEU A 403 -16.73 -6.05 -19.20
C LEU A 403 -16.73 -6.64 -20.63
N PRO A 404 -15.59 -7.13 -21.14
CA PRO A 404 -15.46 -7.73 -22.48
C PRO A 404 -16.42 -8.90 -22.74
N THR A 405 -16.82 -9.61 -21.69
CA THR A 405 -17.82 -10.71 -21.75
C THR A 405 -19.27 -10.24 -21.89
N GLY A 406 -19.52 -8.92 -21.78
CA GLY A 406 -20.86 -8.32 -21.75
C GLY A 406 -21.46 -8.24 -20.33
N GLU A 407 -20.77 -8.75 -19.31
CA GLU A 407 -21.18 -8.58 -17.91
C GLU A 407 -21.12 -7.10 -17.49
N GLU A 408 -21.99 -6.70 -16.58
CA GLU A 408 -22.03 -5.35 -16.04
C GLU A 408 -21.69 -5.34 -14.56
N ARG A 409 -20.91 -4.34 -14.13
CA ARG A 409 -20.50 -4.16 -12.73
C ARG A 409 -20.75 -2.73 -12.25
N LYS A 410 -21.60 -2.59 -11.23
CA LYS A 410 -21.66 -1.37 -10.40
C LYS A 410 -20.82 -1.52 -9.14
N PHE A 411 -20.72 -2.74 -8.64
CA PHE A 411 -19.90 -3.22 -7.55
C PHE A 411 -19.40 -4.62 -7.89
N LEU A 412 -18.54 -5.19 -7.06
CA LEU A 412 -17.93 -6.50 -7.29
C LEU A 412 -18.94 -7.63 -7.16
N ALA A 413 -18.84 -8.59 -8.04
CA ALA A 413 -19.58 -9.86 -8.00
C ALA A 413 -18.69 -10.98 -7.43
N ASP A 414 -19.35 -12.10 -7.02
CA ASP A 414 -18.61 -13.28 -6.60
C ASP A 414 -17.83 -13.85 -7.79
N GLY A 415 -16.58 -14.27 -7.53
CA GLY A 415 -15.65 -14.72 -8.56
C GLY A 415 -14.92 -13.61 -9.32
N ASP A 416 -15.12 -12.33 -8.99
CA ASP A 416 -14.28 -11.25 -9.52
C ASP A 416 -12.89 -11.26 -8.85
N GLU A 417 -11.86 -11.05 -9.64
CA GLU A 417 -10.47 -10.90 -9.21
C GLU A 417 -9.98 -9.48 -9.53
N LEU A 418 -9.33 -8.87 -8.55
CA LEU A 418 -8.74 -7.54 -8.69
C LEU A 418 -7.23 -7.64 -8.79
N ILE A 419 -6.66 -6.86 -9.70
CA ILE A 419 -5.22 -6.75 -9.90
C ILE A 419 -4.85 -5.29 -9.69
N LEU A 420 -4.15 -5.04 -8.57
CA LEU A 420 -3.57 -3.75 -8.26
C LEU A 420 -2.09 -3.78 -8.64
N SER A 421 -1.62 -2.79 -9.35
CA SER A 421 -0.21 -2.64 -9.69
C SER A 421 0.28 -1.22 -9.44
N GLY A 422 1.55 -1.10 -9.04
CA GLY A 422 2.21 0.16 -8.79
C GLY A 422 3.64 0.14 -9.31
N PHE A 423 4.08 1.23 -9.93
CA PHE A 423 5.44 1.35 -10.46
C PHE A 423 5.91 2.81 -10.44
N CYS A 424 7.23 2.97 -10.34
CA CYS A 424 7.90 4.26 -10.47
C CYS A 424 8.72 4.25 -11.76
N GLU A 425 8.69 5.35 -12.51
CA GLU A 425 9.48 5.54 -13.74
C GLU A 425 10.41 6.73 -13.57
N ASN A 426 11.66 6.60 -13.97
CA ASN A 426 12.54 7.75 -14.15
C ASN A 426 12.07 8.53 -15.39
N SER A 427 11.77 9.81 -15.21
CA SER A 427 11.43 10.76 -16.29
C SER A 427 12.63 11.09 -17.17
#